data_43df40e0dda0309b76251023429da7b3
#
_entry.id   43df40e0dda0309b76251023429da7b3
#
_cell.length_a   1.000
_cell.length_b   1.000
_cell.length_c   1.000
_cell.angle_alpha   90.00
_cell.angle_beta   90.00
_cell.angle_gamma   90.00
#
_symmetry.space_group_name_H-M   'P 1'
#
loop_
_entity.id
_entity.type
_entity.pdbx_description
1 polymer ?
#
loop_
_entity_poly.entity_id
_entity_poly.type
_entity_poly.pdbx_seq_one_letter_code
_entity_poly.pdbx_strand_id
1 'polypeptide(L)'
;MKFIIMITVGGRFLCRLWACLVIIILHSTFSILHSKELTDTIPLTFEYNMPVVKALINGQERRFLLDTGSSASILMLGTGDDYVLTGDSIEMEDAYGEREMTGYTQADFCLGCFEGEKNFYFMPYNEVLHGLFDGILGMDYLEYMGVVVKIDVKRGHLIVTTDKRLFNREKRKKTTYKRDKTDRLPKLKVKMSPGGKVKNVLFDTGFNEMLELRMEDFERLMHSRRGEDFRQQLTGTAYGGNQGTALQQRDSVGRTNFRLKEMKALKTKLYDIDAHAEVTSDSKLGAAILNHGAVIIHARKRKIYFLPNGE
;
A
#
# COMPACT_ATOMS: atom_id res chain seq x y z
N MET A 1 -56.61 -52.68 2.97
CA MET A 1 -55.30 -52.63 3.65
C MET A 1 -54.24 -51.94 2.81
N LYS A 2 -54.58 -50.83 2.13
CA LYS A 2 -53.60 -50.04 1.29
C LYS A 2 -53.46 -48.55 1.66
N PHE A 3 -54.22 -48.05 2.65
CA PHE A 3 -54.22 -46.60 3.00
C PHE A 3 -53.31 -46.22 4.16
N ILE A 4 -52.81 -47.18 4.95
CA ILE A 4 -52.01 -46.90 6.15
C ILE A 4 -50.52 -46.72 5.82
N ILE A 5 -50.02 -47.23 4.70
CA ILE A 5 -48.61 -47.20 4.34
C ILE A 5 -48.17 -45.83 3.72
N MET A 6 -49.08 -45.06 3.11
CA MET A 6 -48.73 -43.77 2.48
C MET A 6 -48.52 -42.63 3.47
N ILE A 7 -49.14 -42.67 4.66
CA ILE A 7 -49.00 -41.59 5.66
C ILE A 7 -47.63 -41.65 6.37
N THR A 8 -47.07 -42.85 6.53
CA THR A 8 -45.76 -43.01 7.22
C THR A 8 -44.57 -42.62 6.37
N VAL A 9 -44.64 -42.66 5.03
CA VAL A 9 -43.55 -42.26 4.14
C VAL A 9 -43.51 -40.73 4.00
N GLY A 10 -44.66 -40.06 3.96
CA GLY A 10 -44.73 -38.58 3.91
C GLY A 10 -44.22 -37.90 5.17
N GLY A 11 -44.50 -38.50 6.35
CA GLY A 11 -44.03 -37.94 7.63
C GLY A 11 -42.51 -37.97 7.82
N ARG A 12 -41.84 -39.02 7.35
CA ARG A 12 -40.37 -39.12 7.42
C ARG A 12 -39.67 -38.20 6.44
N PHE A 13 -40.28 -37.94 5.30
CA PHE A 13 -39.75 -37.01 4.31
C PHE A 13 -39.88 -35.56 4.77
N LEU A 14 -41.02 -35.16 5.32
CA LEU A 14 -41.25 -33.84 5.90
C LEU A 14 -40.33 -33.60 7.10
N CYS A 15 -40.11 -34.57 7.99
CA CYS A 15 -39.22 -34.44 9.14
C CYS A 15 -37.75 -34.24 8.73
N ARG A 16 -37.29 -34.91 7.68
CA ARG A 16 -35.93 -34.73 7.11
C ARG A 16 -35.77 -33.36 6.45
N LEU A 17 -36.78 -32.88 5.72
CA LEU A 17 -36.77 -31.53 5.15
C LEU A 17 -36.71 -30.44 6.24
N TRP A 18 -37.49 -30.59 7.30
CA TRP A 18 -37.44 -29.66 8.44
C TRP A 18 -36.10 -29.71 9.19
N ALA A 19 -35.52 -30.88 9.38
CA ALA A 19 -34.18 -30.99 9.99
C ALA A 19 -33.09 -30.34 9.15
N CYS A 20 -33.12 -30.51 7.82
CA CYS A 20 -32.19 -29.84 6.91
C CYS A 20 -32.38 -28.29 6.91
N LEU A 21 -33.65 -27.83 6.93
CA LEU A 21 -33.95 -26.40 6.98
C LEU A 21 -33.47 -25.75 8.28
N VAL A 22 -33.66 -26.41 9.44
CA VAL A 22 -33.16 -25.95 10.74
C VAL A 22 -31.66 -25.94 10.79
N ILE A 23 -30.98 -26.93 10.22
CA ILE A 23 -29.50 -26.94 10.14
C ILE A 23 -28.98 -25.81 9.25
N ILE A 24 -29.62 -25.54 8.12
CA ILE A 24 -29.24 -24.41 7.23
C ILE A 24 -29.47 -23.07 7.93
N ILE A 25 -30.60 -22.91 8.64
CA ILE A 25 -30.88 -21.69 9.41
C ILE A 25 -29.89 -21.52 10.56
N LEU A 26 -29.57 -22.60 11.31
CA LEU A 26 -28.57 -22.54 12.37
C LEU A 26 -27.18 -22.23 11.84
N HIS A 27 -26.78 -22.82 10.70
CA HIS A 27 -25.48 -22.48 10.07
C HIS A 27 -25.46 -21.03 9.55
N SER A 28 -26.55 -20.56 8.94
CA SER A 28 -26.61 -19.17 8.45
C SER A 28 -26.63 -18.15 9.60
N THR A 29 -27.35 -18.42 10.68
CA THR A 29 -27.35 -17.56 11.87
C THR A 29 -26.02 -17.58 12.60
N PHE A 30 -25.33 -18.74 12.68
CA PHE A 30 -24.00 -18.84 13.27
C PHE A 30 -22.94 -18.09 12.46
N SER A 31 -23.06 -18.08 11.12
CA SER A 31 -22.16 -17.32 10.23
C SER A 31 -22.39 -15.80 10.29
N ILE A 32 -23.60 -15.36 10.64
CA ILE A 32 -23.92 -13.92 10.78
C ILE A 32 -23.47 -13.37 12.14
N LEU A 33 -23.32 -14.22 13.16
CA LEU A 33 -23.08 -13.79 14.55
C LEU A 33 -21.60 -13.52 14.90
N HIS A 34 -20.63 -13.75 14.01
CA HIS A 34 -19.21 -13.72 14.40
C HIS A 34 -18.25 -13.05 13.41
N SER A 35 -18.64 -11.99 12.71
CA SER A 35 -17.63 -11.07 12.21
C SER A 35 -17.52 -9.87 13.17
N LYS A 36 -16.93 -10.09 14.33
CA LYS A 36 -16.50 -8.97 15.19
C LYS A 36 -15.58 -8.08 14.36
N GLU A 37 -15.99 -6.84 14.16
CA GLU A 37 -15.13 -5.88 13.48
C GLU A 37 -13.86 -5.71 14.32
N LEU A 38 -12.72 -6.04 13.74
CA LEU A 38 -11.42 -5.90 14.37
C LEU A 38 -10.90 -4.50 14.12
N THR A 39 -10.32 -3.89 15.14
CA THR A 39 -9.64 -2.60 15.02
C THR A 39 -8.47 -2.59 15.99
N ASP A 40 -7.33 -2.18 15.51
CA ASP A 40 -6.14 -1.98 16.33
C ASP A 40 -5.41 -0.69 16.00
N THR A 41 -4.69 -0.16 16.99
CA THR A 41 -3.85 1.03 16.87
C THR A 41 -2.42 0.63 17.18
N ILE A 42 -1.61 0.58 16.16
CA ILE A 42 -0.26 0.06 16.17
C ILE A 42 0.73 1.23 16.19
N PRO A 43 1.75 1.21 17.04
CA PRO A 43 2.82 2.21 16.99
C PRO A 43 3.48 2.25 15.61
N LEU A 44 3.70 3.48 15.11
CA LEU A 44 4.32 3.75 13.83
C LEU A 44 5.49 4.71 14.06
N THR A 45 6.65 4.39 13.53
CA THR A 45 7.77 5.34 13.41
C THR A 45 7.78 5.96 12.02
N PHE A 46 8.34 7.16 11.91
CA PHE A 46 8.43 7.88 10.64
C PHE A 46 9.82 8.48 10.50
N GLU A 47 10.77 7.60 10.25
CA GLU A 47 12.18 7.94 10.11
C GLU A 47 12.54 8.12 8.64
N TYR A 48 13.28 9.16 8.31
CA TYR A 48 13.65 9.51 6.92
C TYR A 48 12.43 9.62 5.98
N ASN A 49 11.29 10.09 6.48
CA ASN A 49 9.98 10.09 5.80
C ASN A 49 9.49 8.69 5.38
N MET A 50 9.85 7.64 6.09
CA MET A 50 9.39 6.28 5.82
C MET A 50 8.51 5.77 6.97
N PRO A 51 7.26 5.36 6.69
CA PRO A 51 6.36 4.82 7.72
C PRO A 51 6.72 3.37 8.01
N VAL A 52 7.26 3.11 9.20
CA VAL A 52 7.70 1.77 9.64
C VAL A 52 6.89 1.31 10.84
N VAL A 53 6.47 0.06 10.81
CA VAL A 53 5.74 -0.62 11.88
C VAL A 53 6.46 -1.90 12.29
N LYS A 54 6.19 -2.36 13.50
CA LYS A 54 6.65 -3.67 13.99
C LYS A 54 5.55 -4.71 13.80
N ALA A 55 5.91 -5.88 13.30
CA ALA A 55 5.05 -7.04 13.18
C ALA A 55 5.80 -8.31 13.56
N LEU A 56 5.07 -9.39 13.83
CA LEU A 56 5.68 -10.69 14.11
C LEU A 56 5.65 -11.55 12.85
N ILE A 57 6.78 -12.19 12.55
CA ILE A 57 6.92 -13.23 11.53
C ILE A 57 7.39 -14.49 12.25
N ASN A 58 6.60 -15.56 12.20
CA ASN A 58 6.89 -16.81 12.93
C ASN A 58 7.24 -16.55 14.42
N GLY A 59 6.54 -15.59 15.06
CA GLY A 59 6.75 -15.19 16.44
C GLY A 59 7.95 -14.24 16.68
N GLN A 60 8.72 -13.88 15.67
CA GLN A 60 9.86 -12.95 15.79
C GLN A 60 9.45 -11.54 15.38
N GLU A 61 9.78 -10.54 16.20
CA GLU A 61 9.53 -9.14 15.88
C GLU A 61 10.45 -8.66 14.75
N ARG A 62 9.83 -8.07 13.72
CA ARG A 62 10.50 -7.49 12.55
C ARG A 62 9.92 -6.12 12.25
N ARG A 63 10.75 -5.23 11.69
CA ARG A 63 10.34 -3.89 11.26
C ARG A 63 9.93 -3.92 9.79
N PHE A 64 8.78 -3.37 9.48
CA PHE A 64 8.25 -3.35 8.12
C PHE A 64 7.99 -1.93 7.64
N LEU A 65 8.53 -1.58 6.49
CA LEU A 65 8.11 -0.39 5.73
C LEU A 65 6.69 -0.61 5.19
N LEU A 66 5.78 0.33 5.43
CA LEU A 66 4.48 0.36 4.77
C LEU A 66 4.63 0.99 3.40
N ASP A 67 4.53 0.19 2.35
CA ASP A 67 4.84 0.62 0.99
C ASP A 67 3.65 0.41 0.05
N THR A 68 2.95 1.51 -0.28
CA THR A 68 1.85 1.48 -1.25
C THR A 68 2.34 1.44 -2.71
N GLY A 69 3.63 1.62 -2.94
CA GLY A 69 4.30 1.46 -4.23
C GLY A 69 4.71 0.03 -4.52
N SER A 70 4.66 -0.86 -3.52
CA SER A 70 4.91 -2.28 -3.70
C SER A 70 3.62 -3.08 -3.87
N SER A 71 3.55 -3.93 -4.89
CA SER A 71 2.41 -4.85 -5.12
C SER A 71 2.47 -6.09 -4.24
N ALA A 72 3.63 -6.41 -3.68
CA ALA A 72 3.90 -7.59 -2.89
C ALA A 72 4.57 -7.24 -1.55
N SER A 73 4.38 -8.08 -0.53
CA SER A 73 5.12 -7.98 0.71
C SER A 73 6.40 -8.77 0.62
N ILE A 74 7.47 -8.22 1.18
CA ILE A 74 8.85 -8.66 0.97
C ILE A 74 9.54 -8.83 2.33
N LEU A 75 10.38 -9.86 2.46
CA LEU A 75 11.34 -10.02 3.54
C LEU A 75 12.76 -9.84 3.02
N MET A 76 13.56 -9.07 3.73
CA MET A 76 15.00 -9.06 3.56
C MET A 76 15.61 -10.22 4.34
N LEU A 77 16.33 -11.08 3.64
CA LEU A 77 17.04 -12.19 4.28
C LEU A 77 18.32 -11.68 4.94
N GLY A 78 18.37 -11.80 6.26
CA GLY A 78 19.61 -11.65 7.01
C GLY A 78 20.45 -12.94 7.01
N THR A 79 21.70 -12.82 7.38
CA THR A 79 22.56 -13.99 7.64
C THR A 79 22.01 -14.75 8.87
N GLY A 80 21.56 -15.98 8.66
CA GLY A 80 21.06 -16.86 9.73
C GLY A 80 19.53 -17.01 9.80
N ASP A 81 18.81 -16.42 8.86
CA ASP A 81 17.36 -16.65 8.75
C ASP A 81 17.07 -17.99 8.04
N ASP A 82 16.45 -18.92 8.74
CA ASP A 82 16.07 -20.25 8.23
C ASP A 82 14.64 -20.19 7.64
N TYR A 83 14.45 -19.55 6.50
CA TYR A 83 13.18 -19.60 5.78
C TYR A 83 13.18 -20.72 4.74
N VAL A 84 12.10 -21.51 4.73
CA VAL A 84 11.90 -22.52 3.69
C VAL A 84 11.35 -21.85 2.44
N LEU A 85 12.16 -21.84 1.38
CA LEU A 85 11.72 -21.39 0.06
C LEU A 85 10.71 -22.37 -0.51
N THR A 86 9.59 -21.87 -0.98
CA THR A 86 8.73 -22.65 -1.88
C THR A 86 9.42 -22.76 -3.24
N GLY A 87 9.23 -23.89 -3.93
CA GLY A 87 9.90 -24.14 -5.22
C GLY A 87 9.49 -23.21 -6.36
N ASP A 88 8.45 -22.38 -6.17
CA ASP A 88 7.97 -21.44 -7.17
C ASP A 88 8.72 -20.11 -7.06
N SER A 89 8.98 -19.48 -8.20
CA SER A 89 9.59 -18.16 -8.29
C SER A 89 8.71 -17.22 -9.12
N ILE A 90 8.78 -15.93 -8.81
CA ILE A 90 8.15 -14.86 -9.59
C ILE A 90 9.19 -13.87 -10.08
N GLU A 91 8.90 -13.21 -11.19
CA GLU A 91 9.65 -12.06 -11.65
C GLU A 91 9.21 -10.83 -10.87
N MET A 92 10.14 -10.17 -10.17
CA MET A 92 9.95 -8.88 -9.54
C MET A 92 10.60 -7.79 -10.38
N GLU A 93 9.92 -6.66 -10.55
CA GLU A 93 10.43 -5.48 -11.23
C GLU A 93 10.54 -4.33 -10.22
N ASP A 94 11.67 -3.66 -10.20
CA ASP A 94 11.90 -2.51 -9.32
C ASP A 94 11.43 -1.18 -9.95
N ALA A 95 11.61 -0.09 -9.21
CA ALA A 95 11.21 1.26 -9.61
C ALA A 95 11.95 1.78 -10.87
N TYR A 96 13.02 1.14 -11.29
CA TYR A 96 13.80 1.49 -12.48
C TYR A 96 13.56 0.53 -13.66
N GLY A 97 12.71 -0.48 -13.48
CA GLY A 97 12.40 -1.49 -14.50
C GLY A 97 13.39 -2.65 -14.53
N GLU A 98 14.31 -2.75 -13.57
CA GLU A 98 15.17 -3.93 -13.42
C GLU A 98 14.36 -5.10 -12.90
N ARG A 99 14.66 -6.31 -13.40
CA ARG A 99 13.88 -7.51 -13.10
C ARG A 99 14.75 -8.61 -12.54
N GLU A 100 14.24 -9.28 -11.55
CA GLU A 100 14.88 -10.41 -10.91
C GLU A 100 13.87 -11.49 -10.55
N MET A 101 14.27 -12.76 -10.68
CA MET A 101 13.49 -13.90 -10.23
C MET A 101 13.71 -14.10 -8.74
N THR A 102 12.64 -14.13 -7.97
CA THR A 102 12.73 -14.37 -6.54
C THR A 102 11.75 -15.46 -6.09
N GLY A 103 12.14 -16.20 -5.07
CA GLY A 103 11.27 -17.14 -4.40
C GLY A 103 10.39 -16.47 -3.35
N TYR A 104 9.51 -17.24 -2.71
CA TYR A 104 8.72 -16.78 -1.58
C TYR A 104 8.68 -17.82 -0.46
N THR A 105 8.31 -17.39 0.72
CA THR A 105 7.97 -18.26 1.85
C THR A 105 6.56 -17.95 2.32
N GLN A 106 5.89 -18.95 2.89
CA GLN A 106 4.68 -18.77 3.67
C GLN A 106 5.07 -18.70 5.14
N ALA A 107 4.64 -17.65 5.82
CA ALA A 107 4.98 -17.42 7.22
C ALA A 107 3.74 -17.00 8.02
N ASP A 108 3.73 -17.34 9.30
CA ASP A 108 2.78 -16.79 10.25
C ASP A 108 3.08 -15.32 10.45
N PHE A 109 2.09 -14.48 10.17
CA PHE A 109 2.19 -13.03 10.25
C PHE A 109 1.20 -12.47 11.25
N CYS A 110 1.67 -11.59 12.13
CA CYS A 110 0.83 -10.89 13.09
C CYS A 110 1.18 -9.39 13.11
N LEU A 111 0.19 -8.56 12.82
CA LEU A 111 0.27 -7.10 12.96
C LEU A 111 -0.84 -6.62 13.89
N GLY A 112 -0.50 -6.35 15.15
CA GLY A 112 -1.47 -6.07 16.20
C GLY A 112 -2.42 -7.26 16.42
N CYS A 113 -3.74 -7.03 16.33
CA CYS A 113 -4.75 -8.09 16.45
C CYS A 113 -5.06 -8.83 15.12
N PHE A 114 -4.29 -8.57 14.05
CA PHE A 114 -4.47 -9.19 12.74
C PHE A 114 -3.44 -10.28 12.53
N GLU A 115 -3.89 -11.52 12.58
CA GLU A 115 -3.06 -12.72 12.45
C GLU A 115 -3.48 -13.55 11.24
N GLY A 116 -2.54 -14.29 10.67
CA GLY A 116 -2.78 -15.23 9.58
C GLY A 116 -1.51 -15.60 8.84
N GLU A 117 -1.60 -16.60 8.00
CA GLU A 117 -0.51 -16.98 7.09
C GLU A 117 -0.44 -16.01 5.91
N LYS A 118 0.78 -15.66 5.50
CA LYS A 118 1.02 -14.76 4.38
C LYS A 118 2.26 -15.19 3.60
N ASN A 119 2.19 -15.02 2.28
CA ASN A 119 3.36 -15.16 1.41
C ASN A 119 4.21 -13.89 1.47
N PHE A 120 5.49 -14.08 1.69
CA PHE A 120 6.50 -13.03 1.59
C PHE A 120 7.52 -13.42 0.51
N TYR A 121 7.76 -12.51 -0.41
CA TYR A 121 8.83 -12.66 -1.40
C TYR A 121 10.16 -12.24 -0.79
N PHE A 122 11.25 -12.75 -1.34
CA PHE A 122 12.57 -12.43 -0.82
C PHE A 122 13.22 -11.31 -1.62
N MET A 123 13.95 -10.49 -0.89
CA MET A 123 14.83 -9.49 -1.44
C MET A 123 16.26 -9.79 -1.01
N PRO A 124 17.26 -9.62 -1.89
CA PRO A 124 18.66 -9.71 -1.50
C PRO A 124 18.96 -8.81 -0.31
N TYR A 125 19.87 -9.26 0.53
CA TYR A 125 20.33 -8.46 1.66
C TYR A 125 20.93 -7.13 1.19
N ASN A 126 20.45 -6.04 1.74
CA ASN A 126 20.94 -4.69 1.49
C ASN A 126 21.28 -4.03 2.81
N GLU A 127 22.57 -3.79 3.08
CA GLU A 127 23.04 -3.21 4.37
C GLU A 127 22.37 -1.88 4.72
N VAL A 128 22.15 -1.01 3.74
CA VAL A 128 21.54 0.31 3.95
C VAL A 128 20.09 0.17 4.36
N LEU A 129 19.33 -0.66 3.67
CA LEU A 129 17.89 -0.85 3.95
C LEU A 129 17.68 -1.66 5.23
N HIS A 130 18.51 -2.68 5.48
CA HIS A 130 18.43 -3.52 6.68
C HIS A 130 18.65 -2.71 7.97
N GLY A 131 19.43 -1.64 7.94
CA GLY A 131 19.54 -0.71 9.04
C GLY A 131 18.24 0.04 9.38
N LEU A 132 17.30 0.13 8.41
CA LEU A 132 16.06 0.89 8.52
C LEU A 132 14.85 -0.02 8.78
N PHE A 133 14.73 -1.15 8.06
CA PHE A 133 13.63 -2.12 8.20
C PHE A 133 14.07 -3.52 7.74
N ASP A 134 13.32 -4.52 8.13
CA ASP A 134 13.60 -5.94 7.86
C ASP A 134 12.73 -6.50 6.71
N GLY A 135 11.79 -5.68 6.21
CA GLY A 135 10.89 -6.08 5.13
C GLY A 135 9.93 -4.97 4.72
N ILE A 136 9.08 -5.27 3.75
CA ILE A 136 8.09 -4.38 3.17
C ILE A 136 6.70 -5.00 3.31
N LEU A 137 5.72 -4.23 3.77
CA LEU A 137 4.30 -4.55 3.68
C LEU A 137 3.70 -3.80 2.50
N GLY A 138 3.41 -4.53 1.44
CA GLY A 138 2.87 -4.00 0.19
C GLY A 138 1.34 -3.90 0.16
N MET A 139 0.82 -3.51 -1.01
CA MET A 139 -0.61 -3.40 -1.25
C MET A 139 -1.35 -4.74 -1.15
N ASP A 140 -0.67 -5.86 -1.38
CA ASP A 140 -1.21 -7.21 -1.21
C ASP A 140 -1.70 -7.46 0.22
N TYR A 141 -1.00 -6.96 1.24
CA TYR A 141 -1.43 -7.05 2.63
C TYR A 141 -2.78 -6.34 2.85
N LEU A 142 -2.90 -5.10 2.37
CA LEU A 142 -4.12 -4.30 2.55
C LEU A 142 -5.33 -4.92 1.82
N GLU A 143 -5.09 -5.60 0.71
CA GLU A 143 -6.15 -6.24 -0.07
C GLU A 143 -6.57 -7.59 0.48
N TYR A 144 -5.60 -8.42 0.84
CA TYR A 144 -5.83 -9.75 1.39
C TYR A 144 -6.65 -9.70 2.68
N MET A 145 -6.22 -8.89 3.63
CA MET A 145 -6.91 -8.72 4.90
C MET A 145 -8.23 -7.96 4.77
N GLY A 146 -8.47 -7.29 3.64
CA GLY A 146 -9.68 -6.48 3.42
C GLY A 146 -9.83 -5.33 4.39
N VAL A 147 -8.72 -4.89 4.97
CA VAL A 147 -8.66 -3.84 5.97
C VAL A 147 -8.75 -2.45 5.35
N VAL A 148 -9.08 -1.49 6.20
CA VAL A 148 -8.90 -0.07 5.97
C VAL A 148 -7.81 0.39 6.92
N VAL A 149 -6.83 1.11 6.41
CA VAL A 149 -5.73 1.62 7.23
C VAL A 149 -5.75 3.15 7.29
N LYS A 150 -5.39 3.70 8.44
CA LYS A 150 -5.08 5.12 8.61
C LYS A 150 -3.64 5.26 9.06
N ILE A 151 -2.84 5.93 8.24
CA ILE A 151 -1.45 6.28 8.54
C ILE A 151 -1.45 7.69 9.10
N ASP A 152 -1.13 7.86 10.37
CA ASP A 152 -1.11 9.15 11.09
C ASP A 152 0.28 9.34 11.73
N VAL A 153 1.22 9.81 10.93
CA VAL A 153 2.61 9.98 11.37
C VAL A 153 2.77 11.04 12.47
N LYS A 154 1.90 12.06 12.46
CA LYS A 154 1.90 13.10 13.49
C LYS A 154 1.58 12.54 14.88
N ARG A 155 0.73 11.51 14.95
CA ARG A 155 0.39 10.81 16.18
C ARG A 155 1.24 9.57 16.44
N GLY A 156 2.06 9.17 15.47
CA GLY A 156 2.85 7.94 15.54
C GLY A 156 2.01 6.68 15.53
N HIS A 157 0.91 6.67 14.78
CA HIS A 157 -0.05 5.56 14.79
C HIS A 157 -0.41 5.07 13.39
N LEU A 158 -0.43 3.75 13.23
CA LEU A 158 -1.15 3.05 12.18
C LEU A 158 -2.43 2.47 12.79
N ILE A 159 -3.60 2.89 12.32
CA ILE A 159 -4.87 2.25 12.69
C ILE A 159 -5.23 1.28 11.57
N VAL A 160 -5.42 0.01 11.92
CA VAL A 160 -5.86 -1.06 11.01
C VAL A 160 -7.25 -1.52 11.44
N THR A 161 -8.19 -1.63 10.51
CA THR A 161 -9.57 -2.01 10.86
C THR A 161 -10.27 -2.76 9.73
N THR A 162 -11.11 -3.74 10.11
CA THR A 162 -12.10 -4.34 9.20
C THR A 162 -13.40 -3.53 9.17
N ASP A 163 -13.64 -2.62 10.14
CA ASP A 163 -14.80 -1.73 10.11
C ASP A 163 -14.65 -0.67 9.01
N LYS A 164 -15.37 -0.89 7.91
CA LYS A 164 -15.40 0.03 6.77
C LYS A 164 -16.05 1.38 7.08
N ARG A 165 -16.66 1.53 8.25
CA ARG A 165 -17.39 2.74 8.69
C ARG A 165 -16.64 3.55 9.73
N LEU A 166 -15.60 3.00 10.37
CA LEU A 166 -14.85 3.62 11.46
C LEU A 166 -14.49 5.08 11.16
N PHE A 167 -14.08 5.36 9.93
CA PHE A 167 -13.65 6.70 9.51
C PHE A 167 -14.74 7.52 8.81
N ASN A 168 -16.01 7.09 8.81
CA ASN A 168 -17.09 7.80 8.09
C ASN A 168 -17.43 9.17 8.68
N ARG A 169 -17.20 9.37 9.96
CA ARG A 169 -17.51 10.63 10.68
C ARG A 169 -16.43 11.69 10.48
N GLU A 170 -15.24 11.32 10.03
CA GLU A 170 -14.16 12.27 9.80
C GLU A 170 -14.42 13.08 8.53
N LYS A 171 -14.31 14.41 8.59
CA LYS A 171 -14.31 15.26 7.39
C LYS A 171 -13.04 15.04 6.62
N ARG A 172 -13.14 14.59 5.38
CA ARG A 172 -11.98 14.22 4.57
C ARG A 172 -12.20 14.41 3.09
N LYS A 173 -11.12 14.72 2.40
CA LYS A 173 -11.10 14.91 0.96
C LYS A 173 -10.84 13.56 0.27
N LYS A 174 -11.88 12.94 -0.26
CA LYS A 174 -11.81 11.63 -0.92
C LYS A 174 -11.23 11.73 -2.32
N THR A 175 -10.28 10.87 -2.64
CA THR A 175 -9.77 10.63 -3.99
C THR A 175 -9.99 9.15 -4.36
N THR A 176 -10.55 8.93 -5.55
CA THR A 176 -10.58 7.58 -6.14
C THR A 176 -9.33 7.44 -7.00
N TYR A 177 -8.57 6.40 -6.78
CA TYR A 177 -7.40 6.10 -7.59
C TYR A 177 -7.71 5.09 -8.69
N LYS A 178 -6.96 5.18 -9.78
CA LYS A 178 -6.92 4.11 -10.76
C LYS A 178 -6.01 3.01 -10.24
N ARG A 179 -6.36 1.79 -10.55
CA ARG A 179 -5.56 0.63 -10.29
C ARG A 179 -5.04 0.13 -11.62
N ASP A 180 -3.78 -0.07 -11.73
CA ASP A 180 -3.22 -0.75 -12.88
C ASP A 180 -3.77 -2.17 -12.94
N LYS A 181 -3.90 -2.73 -14.14
CA LYS A 181 -4.43 -4.08 -14.30
C LYS A 181 -3.40 -5.15 -13.94
N THR A 182 -2.14 -4.81 -14.08
CA THR A 182 -1.00 -5.71 -13.87
C THR A 182 -0.49 -5.66 -12.43
N ASP A 183 -0.12 -4.47 -11.96
CA ASP A 183 0.54 -4.27 -10.66
C ASP A 183 -0.42 -3.96 -9.49
N ARG A 184 -1.67 -3.59 -9.80
CA ARG A 184 -2.72 -3.21 -8.83
C ARG A 184 -2.39 -1.99 -7.96
N LEU A 185 -1.36 -1.24 -8.28
CA LEU A 185 -0.88 -0.10 -7.51
C LEU A 185 -1.77 1.14 -7.65
N PRO A 186 -1.80 2.03 -6.65
CA PRO A 186 -2.66 3.21 -6.64
C PRO A 186 -2.10 4.34 -7.51
N LYS A 187 -2.63 4.52 -8.71
CA LYS A 187 -2.25 5.61 -9.62
C LYS A 187 -3.20 6.81 -9.45
N LEU A 188 -2.62 7.97 -9.17
CA LEU A 188 -3.31 9.23 -8.88
C LEU A 188 -3.15 10.23 -10.03
N LYS A 189 -3.75 11.40 -9.84
CA LYS A 189 -3.59 12.57 -10.68
C LYS A 189 -3.08 13.72 -9.82
N VAL A 190 -1.94 14.26 -10.20
CA VAL A 190 -1.33 15.44 -9.59
C VAL A 190 -1.46 16.64 -10.54
N LYS A 191 -1.79 17.80 -9.99
CA LYS A 191 -1.76 19.09 -10.70
C LYS A 191 -0.65 19.93 -10.09
N MET A 192 0.08 20.61 -10.95
CA MET A 192 1.18 21.49 -10.56
C MET A 192 0.96 22.90 -11.12
N SER A 193 1.41 23.90 -10.41
CA SER A 193 1.37 25.29 -10.84
C SER A 193 2.72 25.95 -10.58
N PRO A 194 3.38 26.46 -11.62
CA PRO A 194 3.09 26.28 -13.02
C PRO A 194 3.29 24.83 -13.49
N GLY A 195 2.96 24.49 -14.72
CA GLY A 195 3.28 23.22 -15.35
C GLY A 195 2.08 22.38 -15.80
N GLY A 196 1.01 22.31 -15.02
CA GLY A 196 -0.18 21.61 -15.48
C GLY A 196 -0.51 20.33 -14.73
N LYS A 197 -0.61 19.17 -15.42
CA LYS A 197 -1.18 17.96 -14.82
C LYS A 197 -0.46 16.71 -15.30
N VAL A 198 -0.05 15.91 -14.36
CA VAL A 198 0.42 14.53 -14.56
C VAL A 198 -0.65 13.55 -14.15
N LYS A 199 -0.87 12.53 -14.96
CA LYS A 199 -1.78 11.41 -14.69
C LYS A 199 -0.97 10.18 -14.38
N ASN A 200 -1.61 9.21 -13.71
CA ASN A 200 -1.01 7.93 -13.35
C ASN A 200 0.24 8.06 -12.47
N VAL A 201 0.26 9.07 -11.60
CA VAL A 201 1.30 9.22 -10.57
C VAL A 201 1.07 8.16 -9.51
N LEU A 202 2.04 7.32 -9.27
CA LEU A 202 2.00 6.29 -8.23
C LEU A 202 1.94 6.96 -6.85
N PHE A 203 1.03 6.55 -5.99
CA PHE A 203 1.06 6.93 -4.58
C PHE A 203 1.91 5.89 -3.84
N ASP A 204 3.08 6.30 -3.45
CA ASP A 204 4.17 5.44 -3.02
C ASP A 204 4.70 5.86 -1.64
N THR A 205 4.28 5.16 -0.59
CA THR A 205 4.75 5.46 0.77
C THR A 205 6.12 4.84 1.08
N GLY A 206 6.68 4.03 0.18
CA GLY A 206 8.07 3.57 0.20
C GLY A 206 9.05 4.61 -0.36
N PHE A 207 8.54 5.58 -1.13
CA PHE A 207 9.35 6.68 -1.64
C PHE A 207 9.34 7.85 -0.62
N ASN A 208 10.49 8.20 -0.11
CA ASN A 208 10.64 9.11 1.05
C ASN A 208 10.56 10.61 0.74
N GLU A 209 10.58 11.02 -0.53
CA GLU A 209 10.43 12.42 -0.94
C GLU A 209 8.97 12.77 -1.26
N MET A 210 8.70 14.00 -1.72
CA MET A 210 7.34 14.46 -1.97
C MET A 210 6.85 14.10 -3.38
N LEU A 211 7.64 14.42 -4.40
CA LEU A 211 7.25 14.24 -5.80
C LEU A 211 8.47 13.92 -6.65
N GLU A 212 8.39 12.80 -7.34
CA GLU A 212 9.30 12.41 -8.41
C GLU A 212 8.52 12.39 -9.73
N LEU A 213 9.05 13.00 -10.77
CA LEU A 213 8.53 12.87 -12.12
C LEU A 213 9.45 11.94 -12.92
N ARG A 214 8.87 10.96 -13.59
CA ARG A 214 9.64 10.26 -14.62
C ARG A 214 10.01 11.21 -15.74
N MET A 215 11.13 10.99 -16.38
CA MET A 215 11.72 11.93 -17.34
C MET A 215 10.74 12.30 -18.48
N GLU A 216 9.96 11.36 -19.00
CA GLU A 216 9.00 11.65 -20.09
C GLU A 216 7.86 12.60 -19.64
N ASP A 217 7.41 12.48 -18.39
CA ASP A 217 6.40 13.38 -17.84
C ASP A 217 6.98 14.78 -17.64
N PHE A 218 8.21 14.86 -17.18
CA PHE A 218 8.95 16.12 -17.00
C PHE A 218 9.17 16.82 -18.36
N GLU A 219 9.70 16.14 -19.37
CA GLU A 219 9.92 16.69 -20.70
C GLU A 219 8.62 17.18 -21.33
N ARG A 220 7.53 16.41 -21.18
CA ARG A 220 6.21 16.84 -21.66
C ARG A 220 5.74 18.15 -21.01
N LEU A 221 6.03 18.36 -19.72
CA LEU A 221 5.74 19.62 -19.04
C LEU A 221 6.61 20.76 -19.56
N MET A 222 7.88 20.51 -19.79
CA MET A 222 8.84 21.47 -20.36
C MET A 222 8.42 21.95 -21.76
N HIS A 223 7.83 21.08 -22.57
CA HIS A 223 7.37 21.39 -23.94
C HIS A 223 5.89 21.83 -24.00
N SER A 224 5.21 21.95 -22.86
CA SER A 224 3.83 22.43 -22.81
C SER A 224 3.74 23.94 -23.04
N ARG A 225 2.51 24.46 -23.26
CA ARG A 225 2.25 25.91 -23.37
C ARG A 225 2.73 26.73 -22.17
N ARG A 226 2.88 26.10 -21.01
CA ARG A 226 3.42 26.70 -19.76
C ARG A 226 4.83 26.22 -19.45
N GLY A 227 5.52 25.68 -20.44
CA GLY A 227 6.86 25.13 -20.26
C GLY A 227 7.87 26.20 -19.85
N GLU A 228 7.72 27.44 -20.32
CA GLU A 228 8.60 28.54 -19.90
C GLU A 228 8.42 28.86 -18.42
N ASP A 229 7.18 29.01 -17.93
CA ASP A 229 6.90 29.22 -16.51
C ASP A 229 7.41 28.05 -15.65
N PHE A 230 7.38 26.84 -16.19
CA PHE A 230 7.87 25.65 -15.50
C PHE A 230 9.40 25.61 -15.47
N ARG A 231 10.08 26.00 -16.56
CA ARG A 231 11.57 26.11 -16.60
C ARG A 231 12.11 27.04 -15.54
N GLN A 232 11.39 28.11 -15.21
CA GLN A 232 11.78 29.06 -14.15
C GLN A 232 11.72 28.45 -12.74
N GLN A 233 11.14 27.25 -12.58
CA GLN A 233 11.11 26.53 -11.31
C GLN A 233 12.31 25.59 -11.12
N LEU A 234 13.18 25.47 -12.12
CA LEU A 234 14.37 24.62 -12.02
C LEU A 234 15.33 25.20 -10.98
N THR A 235 15.76 24.37 -10.06
CA THR A 235 16.70 24.75 -8.98
C THR A 235 18.09 24.17 -9.17
N GLY A 236 18.27 23.28 -10.15
CA GLY A 236 19.57 22.73 -10.51
C GLY A 236 19.49 21.27 -10.94
N THR A 237 20.60 20.78 -11.44
CA THR A 237 20.81 19.36 -11.71
C THR A 237 21.71 18.80 -10.61
N ALA A 238 21.29 17.72 -9.96
CA ALA A 238 22.12 17.02 -8.99
C ALA A 238 22.41 15.61 -9.52
N TYR A 239 23.62 15.16 -9.31
CA TYR A 239 23.94 13.75 -9.39
C TYR A 239 23.80 13.23 -7.97
N GLY A 240 22.72 12.50 -7.71
CA GLY A 240 22.39 12.07 -6.35
C GLY A 240 23.25 10.91 -5.88
N GLY A 241 23.46 10.83 -4.57
CA GLY A 241 24.12 9.72 -3.90
C GLY A 241 23.35 8.41 -3.98
N ASN A 242 23.81 7.44 -3.20
CA ASN A 242 23.27 6.08 -3.15
C ASN A 242 21.74 6.04 -3.14
N GLN A 243 21.15 5.73 -4.28
CA GLN A 243 19.74 5.41 -4.37
C GLN A 243 19.59 3.90 -4.45
N GLY A 244 19.10 3.31 -3.38
CA GLY A 244 18.79 1.89 -3.32
C GLY A 244 17.35 1.63 -3.75
N THR A 245 17.16 0.66 -4.63
CA THR A 245 15.87 0.00 -4.82
C THR A 245 15.87 -1.32 -4.06
N ALA A 246 14.73 -1.98 -4.03
CA ALA A 246 14.62 -3.32 -3.48
C ALA A 246 15.61 -4.32 -4.12
N LEU A 247 15.99 -4.14 -5.38
CA LEU A 247 16.82 -5.09 -6.13
C LEU A 247 18.27 -4.61 -6.32
N GLN A 248 18.51 -3.30 -6.40
CA GLN A 248 19.85 -2.79 -6.70
C GLN A 248 20.17 -1.51 -5.94
N GLN A 249 21.45 -1.36 -5.57
CA GLN A 249 22.04 -0.12 -5.13
C GLN A 249 22.69 0.57 -6.34
N ARG A 250 22.27 1.81 -6.63
CA ARG A 250 22.87 2.61 -7.71
C ARG A 250 23.76 3.69 -7.11
N ASP A 251 24.99 3.78 -7.60
CA ASP A 251 26.01 4.70 -7.08
C ASP A 251 25.69 6.17 -7.39
N SER A 252 25.07 6.45 -8.53
CA SER A 252 24.58 7.80 -8.86
C SER A 252 23.53 7.76 -9.97
N VAL A 253 22.45 8.51 -9.78
CA VAL A 253 21.43 8.74 -10.80
C VAL A 253 21.34 10.24 -11.05
N GLY A 254 21.39 10.63 -12.33
CA GLY A 254 21.21 12.04 -12.69
C GLY A 254 19.76 12.46 -12.47
N ARG A 255 19.56 13.48 -11.64
CA ARG A 255 18.23 14.04 -11.39
C ARG A 255 18.19 15.54 -11.66
N THR A 256 17.05 16.04 -12.15
CA THR A 256 16.79 17.47 -12.32
C THR A 256 15.86 17.93 -11.22
N ASN A 257 16.37 18.79 -10.34
CA ASN A 257 15.59 19.34 -9.23
C ASN A 257 14.81 20.58 -9.67
N PHE A 258 13.62 20.73 -9.10
CA PHE A 258 12.77 21.92 -9.30
C PHE A 258 11.90 22.17 -8.07
N ARG A 259 11.38 23.41 -7.96
CA ARG A 259 10.49 23.78 -6.87
C ARG A 259 9.16 24.26 -7.41
N LEU A 260 8.08 23.68 -6.93
CA LEU A 260 6.71 24.02 -7.32
C LEU A 260 6.12 25.03 -6.34
N LYS A 261 5.56 26.12 -6.86
CA LYS A 261 4.80 27.09 -6.03
C LYS A 261 3.54 26.47 -5.44
N GLU A 262 2.85 25.63 -6.20
CA GLU A 262 1.65 24.93 -5.77
C GLU A 262 1.58 23.54 -6.41
N MET A 263 1.28 22.54 -5.59
CA MET A 263 0.90 21.20 -6.04
C MET A 263 -0.49 20.86 -5.48
N LYS A 264 -1.36 20.27 -6.29
CA LYS A 264 -2.64 19.72 -5.84
C LYS A 264 -2.64 18.21 -6.01
N ALA A 265 -2.57 17.51 -4.90
CA ALA A 265 -2.67 16.07 -4.81
C ALA A 265 -3.71 15.69 -3.74
N LEU A 266 -4.34 14.52 -3.86
CA LEU A 266 -5.34 14.03 -2.90
C LEU A 266 -6.42 15.07 -2.53
N LYS A 267 -6.79 15.93 -3.50
CA LYS A 267 -7.70 17.08 -3.35
C LYS A 267 -7.23 18.17 -2.38
N THR A 268 -5.98 18.16 -1.98
CA THR A 268 -5.36 19.16 -1.13
C THR A 268 -4.35 19.96 -1.92
N LYS A 269 -4.21 21.25 -1.62
CA LYS A 269 -3.17 22.11 -2.14
C LYS A 269 -2.00 22.13 -1.16
N LEU A 270 -0.81 21.96 -1.68
CA LEU A 270 0.46 22.07 -0.99
C LEU A 270 1.29 23.13 -1.70
N TYR A 271 2.11 23.85 -0.96
CA TYR A 271 2.88 24.99 -1.46
C TYR A 271 4.37 24.77 -1.21
N ASP A 272 5.19 25.40 -2.05
CA ASP A 272 6.65 25.38 -1.93
C ASP A 272 7.24 23.98 -1.86
N ILE A 273 6.86 23.16 -2.86
CA ILE A 273 7.19 21.74 -2.90
C ILE A 273 8.50 21.53 -3.66
N ASP A 274 9.48 20.96 -2.98
CA ASP A 274 10.69 20.45 -3.62
C ASP A 274 10.37 19.13 -4.33
N ALA A 275 10.83 18.99 -5.56
CA ALA A 275 10.59 17.87 -6.43
C ALA A 275 11.76 17.65 -7.37
N HIS A 276 11.82 16.48 -7.99
CA HIS A 276 12.82 16.20 -9.01
C HIS A 276 12.25 15.34 -10.14
N ALA A 277 13.00 15.27 -11.23
CA ALA A 277 12.75 14.36 -12.34
C ALA A 277 13.93 13.44 -12.53
N GLU A 278 13.64 12.18 -12.83
CA GLU A 278 14.61 11.11 -12.94
C GLU A 278 14.17 10.07 -13.96
N VAL A 279 15.11 9.24 -14.43
CA VAL A 279 14.80 8.07 -15.26
C VAL A 279 14.26 6.96 -14.35
N THR A 280 12.96 6.80 -14.34
CA THR A 280 12.21 5.85 -13.49
C THR A 280 10.99 5.33 -14.24
N SER A 281 10.42 4.21 -13.80
CA SER A 281 9.24 3.60 -14.43
C SER A 281 7.97 4.43 -14.26
N ASP A 282 7.78 5.05 -13.12
CA ASP A 282 6.58 5.82 -12.76
C ASP A 282 6.93 7.16 -12.12
N SER A 283 6.12 8.21 -12.41
CA SER A 283 6.10 9.38 -11.54
C SER A 283 5.49 9.01 -10.20
N LYS A 284 6.05 9.50 -9.07
CA LYS A 284 5.65 9.12 -7.71
C LYS A 284 5.23 10.32 -6.87
N LEU A 285 4.20 10.14 -6.06
CA LEU A 285 3.83 11.00 -4.93
C LEU A 285 4.18 10.24 -3.67
N GLY A 286 5.22 10.67 -2.97
CA GLY A 286 5.84 9.91 -1.91
C GLY A 286 5.33 10.17 -0.50
N ALA A 287 5.95 9.50 0.46
CA ALA A 287 5.55 9.51 1.87
C ALA A 287 5.72 10.87 2.56
N ALA A 288 6.55 11.77 2.05
CA ALA A 288 6.68 13.11 2.62
C ALA A 288 5.34 13.87 2.69
N ILE A 289 4.33 13.51 1.89
CA ILE A 289 2.97 14.06 2.01
C ILE A 289 2.34 13.79 3.39
N LEU A 290 2.75 12.74 4.09
CA LEU A 290 2.27 12.38 5.42
C LEU A 290 2.64 13.42 6.49
N ASN A 291 3.66 14.24 6.26
CA ASN A 291 3.98 15.40 7.10
C ASN A 291 2.87 16.47 7.08
N HIS A 292 2.06 16.50 6.03
CA HIS A 292 0.97 17.46 5.85
C HIS A 292 -0.40 16.95 6.30
N GLY A 293 -0.51 15.67 6.66
CA GLY A 293 -1.76 15.10 7.12
C GLY A 293 -1.78 13.58 7.17
N ALA A 294 -2.82 13.03 7.78
CA ALA A 294 -3.02 11.59 7.80
C ALA A 294 -3.68 11.09 6.50
N VAL A 295 -3.39 9.86 6.13
CA VAL A 295 -3.96 9.19 4.96
C VAL A 295 -4.76 7.97 5.38
N ILE A 296 -5.99 7.84 4.88
CA ILE A 296 -6.81 6.64 5.03
C ILE A 296 -6.88 5.92 3.68
N ILE A 297 -6.48 4.66 3.64
CA ILE A 297 -6.49 3.82 2.45
C ILE A 297 -7.56 2.74 2.59
N HIS A 298 -8.47 2.68 1.62
CA HIS A 298 -9.45 1.64 1.47
C HIS A 298 -9.18 0.88 0.17
N ALA A 299 -8.27 -0.09 0.21
CA ALA A 299 -7.76 -0.77 -0.97
C ALA A 299 -8.87 -1.41 -1.82
N ARG A 300 -9.77 -2.22 -1.23
CA ARG A 300 -10.89 -2.85 -1.94
C ARG A 300 -11.85 -1.86 -2.64
N LYS A 301 -12.03 -0.65 -2.09
CA LYS A 301 -12.86 0.41 -2.71
C LYS A 301 -12.08 1.33 -3.61
N ARG A 302 -10.77 1.17 -3.71
CA ARG A 302 -9.85 2.03 -4.46
C ARG A 302 -10.02 3.51 -4.08
N LYS A 303 -9.96 3.79 -2.78
CA LYS A 303 -10.17 5.14 -2.24
C LYS A 303 -9.05 5.50 -1.29
N ILE A 304 -8.54 6.70 -1.46
CA ILE A 304 -7.65 7.35 -0.52
C ILE A 304 -8.34 8.59 -0.01
N TYR A 305 -8.29 8.80 1.29
CA TYR A 305 -8.78 10.01 1.94
C TYR A 305 -7.59 10.69 2.59
N PHE A 306 -7.50 12.00 2.41
CA PHE A 306 -6.47 12.81 3.03
C PHE A 306 -7.10 13.72 4.09
N LEU A 307 -6.50 13.74 5.26
CA LEU A 307 -6.90 14.53 6.43
C LEU A 307 -5.79 15.55 6.69
N PRO A 308 -5.87 16.78 6.18
CA PRO A 308 -4.84 17.78 6.41
C PRO A 308 -4.63 18.06 7.90
N ASN A 309 -3.40 18.36 8.29
CA ASN A 309 -3.08 18.82 9.63
C ASN A 309 -3.78 20.17 9.88
N GLY A 310 -4.54 20.29 10.95
CA GLY A 310 -5.18 21.56 11.35
C GLY A 310 -6.61 21.77 10.85
N GLU A 311 -7.24 20.77 10.20
CA GLU A 311 -8.70 20.76 9.97
C GLU A 311 -9.47 19.92 11.01
#